data_98cd96dfb7a146b51a7a4b00f4f6b3bb
#
_entry.id   98cd96dfb7a146b51a7a4b00f4f6b3bb
#
_cell.length_a   1.000
_cell.length_b   1.000
_cell.length_c   1.000
_cell.angle_alpha   90.00
_cell.angle_beta   90.00
_cell.angle_gamma   90.00
#
_symmetry.space_group_name_H-M   'P 1'
#
loop_
_entity.id
_entity.type
_entity.pdbx_description
1 polymer ?
#
loop_
_entity_poly.entity_id
_entity_poly.type
_entity_poly.pdbx_seq_one_letter_code
_entity_poly.pdbx_strand_id
1 'polypeptide(L)'
;MTGEESNILSKRQRQPSLDVKTITWPALASLTLSACGGGGGGGPIVQPPPANRAPVAEANKTLTIDEDATNQALDITTPTDADGNSLTITVTAVPSGGTLATADGTAVTTSSTLTISQLTGLVFTPDANLNDDTTAFGTFTYSVSDGSLTDSSTVTISVTPV
;
A
#
# COMPACT_ATOMS: atom_id res chain seq x y z
N MET A 1 -21.63 -61.11 -33.93
CA MET A 1 -20.47 -61.86 -33.45
C MET A 1 -19.66 -60.85 -32.62
N THR A 2 -19.48 -61.21 -31.34
CA THR A 2 -18.54 -60.57 -30.37
C THR A 2 -18.78 -59.10 -30.12
N GLY A 3 -19.36 -58.64 -29.12
CA GLY A 3 -19.37 -58.88 -27.68
C GLY A 3 -18.24 -58.11 -27.01
N GLU A 4 -18.44 -56.82 -26.70
CA GLU A 4 -17.56 -56.13 -25.80
C GLU A 4 -18.36 -55.52 -24.66
N GLU A 5 -18.18 -56.13 -23.50
CA GLU A 5 -18.79 -55.72 -22.26
C GLU A 5 -18.12 -54.47 -21.71
N SER A 6 -18.98 -53.51 -21.38
CA SER A 6 -18.64 -52.29 -20.70
C SER A 6 -18.11 -52.53 -19.29
N ASN A 7 -16.87 -52.22 -19.05
CA ASN A 7 -16.33 -52.12 -17.70
C ASN A 7 -16.43 -50.69 -17.19
N ILE A 8 -17.53 -50.40 -16.49
CA ILE A 8 -17.72 -49.14 -15.80
C ILE A 8 -16.98 -49.23 -14.47
N LEU A 9 -15.71 -48.88 -14.49
CA LEU A 9 -14.94 -48.72 -13.22
C LEU A 9 -15.19 -47.33 -12.68
N SER A 10 -15.95 -47.32 -11.59
CA SER A 10 -16.24 -46.21 -10.71
C SER A 10 -14.99 -45.38 -10.40
N LYS A 11 -14.85 -44.22 -11.03
CA LYS A 11 -13.91 -43.19 -10.60
C LYS A 11 -14.44 -42.56 -9.29
N ARG A 12 -13.98 -43.06 -8.19
CA ARG A 12 -14.09 -42.32 -6.92
C ARG A 12 -13.40 -40.97 -7.09
N GLN A 13 -14.21 -39.96 -7.17
CA GLN A 13 -13.82 -38.58 -7.15
C GLN A 13 -13.23 -38.29 -5.75
N ARG A 14 -11.91 -38.21 -5.69
CA ARG A 14 -11.23 -37.74 -4.48
C ARG A 14 -11.58 -36.26 -4.34
N GLN A 15 -12.37 -35.95 -3.32
CA GLN A 15 -12.50 -34.57 -2.85
C GLN A 15 -11.12 -34.03 -2.50
N PRO A 16 -10.74 -32.85 -2.97
CA PRO A 16 -9.55 -32.17 -2.45
C PRO A 16 -9.80 -31.85 -0.96
N SER A 17 -8.89 -32.29 -0.12
CA SER A 17 -8.87 -31.91 1.28
C SER A 17 -8.76 -30.40 1.35
N LEU A 18 -9.74 -29.76 1.98
CA LEU A 18 -9.67 -28.35 2.33
C LEU A 18 -8.54 -28.17 3.33
N ASP A 19 -7.45 -27.59 2.86
CA ASP A 19 -6.32 -27.18 3.69
C ASP A 19 -6.78 -26.02 4.57
N VAL A 20 -7.04 -26.32 5.85
CA VAL A 20 -7.46 -25.35 6.88
C VAL A 20 -6.23 -24.56 7.33
N LYS A 21 -5.56 -23.90 6.42
CA LYS A 21 -4.53 -22.91 6.72
C LYS A 21 -4.97 -21.57 6.20
N THR A 22 -5.22 -20.71 7.12
CA THR A 22 -5.60 -19.29 7.06
C THR A 22 -7.09 -19.01 7.25
N ILE A 23 -7.62 -19.37 8.41
CA ILE A 23 -8.72 -18.57 8.94
C ILE A 23 -8.08 -17.45 9.74
N THR A 24 -7.85 -16.32 9.09
CA THR A 24 -7.65 -15.03 9.77
C THR A 24 -9.01 -14.66 10.37
N TRP A 25 -9.11 -14.77 11.66
CA TRP A 25 -10.29 -14.35 12.40
C TRP A 25 -10.36 -12.83 12.40
N PRO A 26 -11.40 -12.21 11.81
CA PRO A 26 -11.68 -10.83 12.15
C PRO A 26 -12.05 -10.77 13.62
N ALA A 27 -11.58 -9.74 14.29
CA ALA A 27 -11.75 -9.46 15.69
C ALA A 27 -13.10 -9.94 16.24
N LEU A 28 -13.06 -10.95 17.12
CA LEU A 28 -14.22 -11.31 17.91
C LEU A 28 -14.55 -10.15 18.84
N ALA A 29 -15.66 -9.50 18.53
CA ALA A 29 -16.31 -8.59 19.46
C ALA A 29 -16.51 -9.32 20.79
N SER A 30 -16.02 -8.73 21.87
CA SER A 30 -16.17 -9.20 23.23
C SER A 30 -17.66 -9.38 23.56
N LEU A 31 -18.15 -10.60 23.59
CA LEU A 31 -19.36 -10.90 24.33
C LEU A 31 -19.00 -10.87 25.83
N THR A 32 -19.39 -9.83 26.51
CA THR A 32 -19.42 -9.80 27.96
C THR A 32 -20.53 -10.72 28.44
N LEU A 33 -20.18 -11.95 28.78
CA LEU A 33 -21.08 -12.81 29.56
C LEU A 33 -21.07 -12.29 30.99
N SER A 34 -22.09 -11.56 31.37
CA SER A 34 -22.37 -11.20 32.75
C SER A 34 -22.93 -12.46 33.46
N ALA A 35 -22.04 -13.28 34.02
CA ALA A 35 -22.41 -14.32 34.96
C ALA A 35 -22.50 -13.70 36.36
N CYS A 36 -23.72 -13.48 36.82
CA CYS A 36 -24.01 -13.18 38.21
C CYS A 36 -23.79 -14.43 39.07
N GLY A 37 -22.87 -14.37 40.04
CA GLY A 37 -22.73 -15.43 41.04
C GLY A 37 -21.40 -15.42 41.80
N GLY A 38 -21.30 -14.68 42.91
CA GLY A 38 -20.64 -15.11 44.17
C GLY A 38 -19.12 -15.12 44.22
N GLY A 39 -18.53 -14.17 44.90
CA GLY A 39 -17.39 -14.40 45.78
C GLY A 39 -15.99 -14.18 45.27
N GLY A 40 -15.38 -12.99 45.55
CA GLY A 40 -14.00 -12.91 46.01
C GLY A 40 -12.89 -12.99 44.94
N GLY A 41 -12.26 -11.90 44.66
CA GLY A 41 -10.96 -11.85 44.01
C GLY A 41 -11.00 -11.18 42.64
N GLY A 42 -11.20 -9.84 42.61
CA GLY A 42 -10.96 -9.05 41.40
C GLY A 42 -9.48 -9.04 41.06
N GLY A 43 -9.01 -10.02 40.29
CA GLY A 43 -7.74 -9.93 39.62
C GLY A 43 -7.76 -8.71 38.66
N PRO A 44 -6.63 -8.07 38.39
CA PRO A 44 -6.58 -6.97 37.47
C PRO A 44 -7.12 -7.41 36.11
N ILE A 45 -8.16 -6.74 35.61
CA ILE A 45 -8.64 -6.92 34.24
C ILE A 45 -7.52 -6.50 33.32
N VAL A 46 -6.82 -7.46 32.77
CA VAL A 46 -5.81 -7.20 31.73
C VAL A 46 -6.58 -6.80 30.48
N GLN A 47 -6.64 -5.48 30.23
CA GLN A 47 -7.19 -4.98 28.97
C GLN A 47 -6.27 -5.45 27.83
N PRO A 48 -6.82 -6.03 26.76
CA PRO A 48 -6.01 -6.37 25.60
C PRO A 48 -5.35 -5.09 25.04
N PRO A 49 -4.13 -5.20 24.49
CA PRO A 49 -3.50 -4.06 23.83
C PRO A 49 -4.41 -3.49 22.74
N PRO A 50 -4.36 -2.18 22.49
CA PRO A 50 -5.08 -1.60 21.37
C PRO A 50 -4.66 -2.28 20.06
N ALA A 51 -5.61 -2.44 19.14
CA ALA A 51 -5.33 -2.99 17.82
C ALA A 51 -4.48 -1.99 17.02
N ASN A 52 -3.47 -2.51 16.30
CA ASN A 52 -2.65 -1.70 15.40
C ASN A 52 -3.52 -1.07 14.31
N ARG A 53 -3.27 0.20 14.00
CA ARG A 53 -3.90 0.98 12.95
C ARG A 53 -2.96 1.12 11.77
N ALA A 54 -3.52 1.20 10.56
CA ALA A 54 -2.71 1.46 9.38
C ALA A 54 -2.13 2.88 9.40
N PRO A 55 -0.94 3.05 8.82
CA PRO A 55 -0.40 4.39 8.57
C PRO A 55 -1.32 5.16 7.61
N VAL A 56 -1.16 6.47 7.56
CA VAL A 56 -1.91 7.36 6.68
C VAL A 56 -0.92 8.06 5.76
N ALA A 57 -1.01 7.74 4.46
CA ALA A 57 -0.33 8.45 3.39
C ALA A 57 -1.13 9.71 3.00
N GLU A 58 -0.55 10.58 2.18
CA GLU A 58 -1.27 11.72 1.59
C GLU A 58 -2.42 11.23 0.72
N ALA A 59 -3.50 12.02 0.62
CA ALA A 59 -4.56 11.75 -0.36
C ALA A 59 -4.01 11.89 -1.79
N ASN A 60 -4.54 11.08 -2.72
CA ASN A 60 -4.17 11.18 -4.13
C ASN A 60 -4.39 12.59 -4.67
N LYS A 61 -3.45 13.10 -5.47
CA LYS A 61 -3.51 14.44 -6.05
C LYS A 61 -2.98 14.48 -7.47
N THR A 62 -3.27 15.58 -8.16
CA THR A 62 -2.65 15.95 -9.44
C THR A 62 -1.75 17.15 -9.21
N LEU A 63 -0.53 17.10 -9.75
CA LEU A 63 0.42 18.20 -9.81
C LEU A 63 0.51 18.67 -11.27
N THR A 64 0.19 19.94 -11.49
CA THR A 64 0.37 20.58 -12.81
C THR A 64 1.63 21.41 -12.76
N ILE A 65 2.51 21.23 -13.75
CA ILE A 65 3.77 21.94 -13.91
C ILE A 65 3.92 22.41 -15.37
N ASP A 66 4.75 23.40 -15.60
CA ASP A 66 5.04 23.88 -16.96
C ASP A 66 6.13 23.01 -17.61
N GLU A 67 6.09 22.86 -18.95
CA GLU A 67 7.21 22.25 -19.67
C GLU A 67 8.47 23.12 -19.47
N ASP A 68 9.65 22.51 -19.59
CA ASP A 68 10.94 23.15 -19.29
C ASP A 68 11.14 23.60 -17.83
N ALA A 69 10.18 23.33 -16.93
CA ALA A 69 10.37 23.53 -15.50
C ALA A 69 11.48 22.62 -14.97
N THR A 70 12.20 23.09 -13.97
CA THR A 70 13.29 22.33 -13.35
C THR A 70 13.02 22.14 -11.85
N ASN A 71 13.28 20.96 -11.33
CA ASN A 71 13.19 20.65 -9.89
C ASN A 71 11.86 21.08 -9.25
N GLN A 72 10.73 20.79 -9.91
CA GLN A 72 9.41 21.08 -9.36
C GLN A 72 9.11 20.16 -8.17
N ALA A 73 8.83 20.76 -7.03
CA ALA A 73 8.49 19.99 -5.82
C ALA A 73 7.17 19.23 -6.01
N LEU A 74 7.14 18.00 -5.55
CA LEU A 74 5.90 17.21 -5.52
C LEU A 74 4.97 17.61 -4.36
N ASP A 75 5.46 18.44 -3.42
CA ASP A 75 4.72 18.93 -2.24
C ASP A 75 3.98 17.84 -1.47
N ILE A 76 4.64 16.70 -1.28
CA ILE A 76 4.07 15.56 -0.55
C ILE A 76 4.11 15.84 0.94
N THR A 77 2.98 15.65 1.61
CA THR A 77 2.89 15.81 3.06
C THR A 77 3.48 14.61 3.80
N THR A 78 3.93 14.85 5.03
CA THR A 78 4.50 13.81 5.90
C THR A 78 3.45 12.75 6.21
N PRO A 79 3.69 11.46 5.91
CA PRO A 79 2.82 10.38 6.33
C PRO A 79 2.86 10.21 7.85
N THR A 80 1.77 9.74 8.42
CA THR A 80 1.61 9.60 9.88
C THR A 80 1.13 8.21 10.26
N ASP A 81 1.44 7.81 11.49
CA ASP A 81 0.90 6.60 12.11
C ASP A 81 0.30 6.95 13.47
N ALA A 82 -0.93 6.48 13.72
CA ALA A 82 -1.66 6.85 14.93
C ALA A 82 -1.17 6.11 16.19
N ASP A 83 -0.43 5.04 16.00
CA ASP A 83 0.17 4.26 17.09
C ASP A 83 1.65 4.60 17.29
N GLY A 84 2.19 5.49 16.45
CA GLY A 84 3.58 5.98 16.52
C GLY A 84 4.60 4.97 15.99
N ASN A 85 4.19 4.05 15.14
CA ASN A 85 5.06 3.05 14.55
C ASN A 85 6.06 3.68 13.57
N SER A 86 7.22 3.06 13.42
CA SER A 86 8.20 3.45 12.41
C SER A 86 7.70 3.13 11.02
N LEU A 87 7.75 4.13 10.12
CA LEU A 87 7.25 4.00 8.77
C LEU A 87 8.38 3.67 7.79
N THR A 88 8.08 2.73 6.89
CA THR A 88 8.91 2.40 5.72
C THR A 88 8.18 2.85 4.46
N ILE A 89 8.86 3.63 3.63
CA ILE A 89 8.29 4.18 2.39
C ILE A 89 8.96 3.48 1.21
N THR A 90 8.14 2.91 0.32
CA THR A 90 8.63 2.22 -0.89
C THR A 90 7.96 2.81 -2.13
N VAL A 91 8.76 3.18 -3.11
CA VAL A 91 8.28 3.67 -4.41
C VAL A 91 7.76 2.51 -5.24
N THR A 92 6.51 2.58 -5.73
CA THR A 92 5.87 1.53 -6.52
C THR A 92 5.73 1.90 -7.99
N ALA A 93 5.67 3.20 -8.31
CA ALA A 93 5.71 3.70 -9.69
C ALA A 93 6.40 5.06 -9.75
N VAL A 94 7.08 5.32 -10.85
CA VAL A 94 7.70 6.61 -11.17
C VAL A 94 7.12 7.15 -12.47
N PRO A 95 6.94 8.49 -12.60
CA PRO A 95 6.50 9.10 -13.85
C PRO A 95 7.53 8.86 -14.96
N SER A 96 7.07 8.87 -16.20
CA SER A 96 7.88 8.87 -17.42
C SER A 96 8.04 10.29 -17.99
N GLY A 97 8.87 10.47 -19.00
CA GLY A 97 9.05 11.78 -19.66
C GLY A 97 9.76 12.82 -18.81
N GLY A 98 10.55 12.38 -17.85
CA GLY A 98 11.33 13.26 -16.97
C GLY A 98 12.09 12.49 -15.91
N THR A 99 12.71 13.23 -15.01
CA THR A 99 13.51 12.68 -13.91
C THR A 99 12.88 13.00 -12.56
N LEU A 100 12.61 11.96 -11.76
CA LEU A 100 12.25 12.08 -10.35
C LEU A 100 13.51 11.95 -9.49
N ALA A 101 13.74 12.91 -8.59
CA ALA A 101 14.90 12.91 -7.72
C ALA A 101 14.56 13.39 -6.30
N THR A 102 15.39 13.04 -5.35
CA THR A 102 15.39 13.63 -4.01
C THR A 102 16.00 15.04 -4.05
N ALA A 103 15.80 15.85 -3.01
CA ALA A 103 16.32 17.22 -2.95
C ALA A 103 17.85 17.32 -3.08
N ASP A 104 18.58 16.25 -2.76
CA ASP A 104 20.05 16.15 -2.93
C ASP A 104 20.46 15.70 -4.35
N GLY A 105 19.51 15.52 -5.26
CA GLY A 105 19.75 15.13 -6.67
C GLY A 105 19.89 13.63 -6.90
N THR A 106 19.64 12.78 -5.90
CA THR A 106 19.66 11.33 -6.08
C THR A 106 18.41 10.88 -6.86
N ALA A 107 18.62 10.22 -8.00
CA ALA A 107 17.52 9.72 -8.82
C ALA A 107 16.70 8.65 -8.08
N VAL A 108 15.38 8.74 -8.19
CA VAL A 108 14.43 7.81 -7.58
C VAL A 108 13.85 6.89 -8.66
N THR A 109 13.85 5.61 -8.37
CA THR A 109 13.34 4.56 -9.26
C THR A 109 12.30 3.70 -8.55
N THR A 110 11.58 2.87 -9.30
CA THR A 110 10.69 1.86 -8.72
C THR A 110 11.46 0.94 -7.78
N SER A 111 10.86 0.61 -6.64
CA SER A 111 11.44 -0.14 -5.52
C SER A 111 12.46 0.64 -4.67
N SER A 112 12.72 1.92 -4.94
CA SER A 112 13.50 2.75 -4.02
C SER A 112 12.82 2.83 -2.66
N THR A 113 13.60 2.70 -1.58
CA THR A 113 13.13 2.98 -0.21
C THR A 113 13.55 4.39 0.17
N LEU A 114 12.62 5.18 0.67
CA LEU A 114 12.83 6.58 1.02
C LEU A 114 12.67 6.81 2.52
N THR A 115 13.44 7.74 3.06
CA THR A 115 13.12 8.35 4.35
C THR A 115 11.97 9.34 4.18
N ILE A 116 11.31 9.72 5.28
CA ILE A 116 10.25 10.75 5.27
C ILE A 116 10.78 12.06 4.66
N SER A 117 11.99 12.47 5.05
CA SER A 117 12.62 13.70 4.53
C SER A 117 12.88 13.63 3.02
N GLN A 118 13.28 12.48 2.50
CA GLN A 118 13.46 12.29 1.05
C GLN A 118 12.11 12.32 0.32
N LEU A 119 11.07 11.67 0.86
CA LEU A 119 9.72 11.69 0.27
C LEU A 119 9.16 13.11 0.16
N THR A 120 9.22 13.87 1.24
CA THR A 120 8.68 15.24 1.29
C THR A 120 9.51 16.25 0.48
N GLY A 121 10.77 15.92 0.19
CA GLY A 121 11.68 16.72 -0.63
C GLY A 121 11.80 16.26 -2.09
N LEU A 122 10.91 15.37 -2.57
CA LEU A 122 10.96 14.92 -3.96
C LEU A 122 10.70 16.05 -4.96
N VAL A 123 11.48 16.04 -6.03
CA VAL A 123 11.35 16.97 -7.14
C VAL A 123 11.26 16.22 -8.46
N PHE A 124 10.51 16.77 -9.41
CA PHE A 124 10.39 16.27 -10.77
C PHE A 124 10.87 17.31 -11.76
N THR A 125 11.59 16.87 -12.79
CA THR A 125 12.04 17.69 -13.91
C THR A 125 11.57 17.01 -15.20
N PRO A 126 10.61 17.61 -15.96
CA PRO A 126 10.24 17.12 -17.27
C PRO A 126 11.43 17.08 -18.22
N ASP A 127 11.42 16.15 -19.18
CA ASP A 127 12.34 16.23 -20.31
C ASP A 127 11.95 17.40 -21.21
N ALA A 128 12.96 18.08 -21.79
CA ALA A 128 12.75 19.28 -22.56
C ALA A 128 11.76 19.10 -23.72
N ASN A 129 10.88 20.09 -23.93
CA ASN A 129 9.85 20.13 -24.97
C ASN A 129 8.85 18.97 -24.94
N LEU A 130 8.63 18.33 -23.77
CA LEU A 130 7.58 17.36 -23.56
C LEU A 130 6.48 17.93 -22.67
N ASN A 131 5.23 17.79 -23.12
CA ASN A 131 4.02 18.18 -22.39
C ASN A 131 2.90 17.14 -22.61
N ASP A 132 1.76 17.29 -21.95
CA ASP A 132 0.66 16.33 -21.99
C ASP A 132 0.05 16.16 -23.40
N ASP A 133 0.19 17.13 -24.29
CA ASP A 133 -0.24 17.03 -25.69
C ASP A 133 0.63 16.07 -26.50
N THR A 134 1.87 15.85 -26.07
CA THR A 134 2.87 15.03 -26.77
C THR A 134 3.16 13.71 -26.06
N THR A 135 3.09 13.68 -24.74
CA THR A 135 3.49 12.52 -23.91
C THR A 135 2.69 12.46 -22.61
N ALA A 136 2.16 11.29 -22.27
CA ALA A 136 1.59 11.06 -20.95
C ALA A 136 2.71 10.82 -19.93
N PHE A 137 2.82 11.66 -18.92
CA PHE A 137 3.86 11.58 -17.89
C PHE A 137 3.61 10.48 -16.85
N GLY A 138 2.36 10.06 -16.66
CA GLY A 138 2.01 9.01 -15.74
C GLY A 138 1.96 9.48 -14.28
N THR A 139 2.31 8.60 -13.38
CA THR A 139 2.11 8.83 -11.94
C THR A 139 3.35 8.48 -11.12
N PHE A 140 3.57 9.23 -10.05
CA PHE A 140 4.38 8.80 -8.93
C PHE A 140 3.48 8.10 -7.91
N THR A 141 3.77 6.85 -7.56
CA THR A 141 3.04 6.11 -6.53
C THR A 141 4.00 5.55 -5.50
N TYR A 142 3.62 5.64 -4.24
CA TYR A 142 4.39 5.09 -3.13
C TYR A 142 3.48 4.40 -2.12
N SER A 143 4.05 3.46 -1.39
CA SER A 143 3.42 2.77 -0.26
C SER A 143 4.12 3.13 1.03
N VAL A 144 3.35 3.30 2.09
CA VAL A 144 3.82 3.52 3.46
C VAL A 144 3.42 2.31 4.29
N SER A 145 4.36 1.72 5.01
CA SER A 145 4.12 0.54 5.87
C SER A 145 4.63 0.80 7.28
N ASP A 146 3.87 0.33 8.26
CA ASP A 146 4.26 0.26 9.68
C ASP A 146 4.90 -1.09 10.06
N GLY A 147 5.11 -1.97 9.06
CA GLY A 147 5.62 -3.34 9.22
C GLY A 147 4.51 -4.41 9.30
N SER A 148 3.25 -4.02 9.48
CA SER A 148 2.09 -4.92 9.57
C SER A 148 0.98 -4.55 8.60
N LEU A 149 0.72 -3.26 8.47
CA LEU A 149 -0.32 -2.66 7.63
C LEU A 149 0.31 -1.66 6.66
N THR A 150 -0.42 -1.32 5.61
CA THR A 150 0.07 -0.41 4.57
C THR A 150 -1.02 0.55 4.12
N ASP A 151 -0.59 1.73 3.67
CA ASP A 151 -1.40 2.68 2.92
C ASP A 151 -0.59 3.14 1.69
N SER A 152 -1.22 3.75 0.70
CA SER A 152 -0.56 4.21 -0.52
C SER A 152 -1.16 5.51 -1.04
N SER A 153 -0.34 6.27 -1.75
CA SER A 153 -0.75 7.50 -2.40
C SER A 153 -0.20 7.60 -3.82
N THR A 154 -0.92 8.33 -4.65
CA THR A 154 -0.58 8.57 -6.06
C THR A 154 -0.61 10.06 -6.35
N VAL A 155 0.49 10.58 -6.93
CA VAL A 155 0.58 11.91 -7.50
C VAL A 155 0.59 11.77 -9.02
N THR A 156 -0.46 12.25 -9.67
CA THR A 156 -0.53 12.32 -11.14
C THR A 156 0.21 13.58 -11.60
N ILE A 157 1.13 13.43 -12.55
CA ILE A 157 1.87 14.55 -13.14
C ILE A 157 1.16 14.99 -14.42
N SER A 158 0.89 16.28 -14.53
CA SER A 158 0.34 16.94 -15.72
C SER A 158 1.29 18.06 -16.11
N VAL A 159 1.74 18.08 -17.36
CA VAL A 159 2.71 19.07 -17.86
C VAL A 159 2.05 19.91 -18.95
N THR A 160 2.00 21.22 -18.73
CA THR A 160 1.39 22.20 -19.65
C THR A 160 2.43 22.79 -20.59
N PRO A 161 2.08 23.03 -21.88
CA PRO A 161 2.95 23.73 -22.80
C PRO A 161 3.11 25.22 -22.43
N VAL A 162 4.27 25.79 -22.67
CA VAL A 162 4.59 27.21 -22.49
C VAL A 162 5.00 27.87 -23.82
#